data_5a313cb489b6d65e23630666665b8445
#
_entry.id   5a313cb489b6d65e23630666665b8445
#
_cell.length_a   1.000
_cell.length_b   1.000
_cell.length_c   1.000
_cell.angle_alpha   90.00
_cell.angle_beta   90.00
_cell.angle_gamma   90.00
#
_symmetry.space_group_name_H-M   'P 1'
#
loop_
_entity.id
_entity.type
_entity.pdbx_description
1 polymer ?
#
loop_
_entity_poly.entity_id
_entity_poly.type
_entity_poly.pdbx_seq_one_letter_code
_entity_poly.pdbx_strand_id
1 'polypeptide(L)'
;MSHQQSSHEQQPDIELDAEVLEPIEAVEEVVSEVEAEAEIGEVSIESLQQQLEAAQQQAAANLDKALRVQAEMENLKRRVQKDLDDERKYGLTKIAKELLSVVDSLELGIQAASSDLPEVVKLREGSELTVKQFEAVFGKFNIEAIDPTGQPFNPELHQAMVMQPSSTVEPGSVINTFQKGYVLNGRLLRPAMVVVAKAE
;
A
#
# COMPACT_ATOMS: atom_id res chain seq x y z
N MET A 1 33.35 -1.58 -40.25
CA MET A 1 32.11 -1.15 -40.91
C MET A 1 31.09 -0.88 -39.86
N SER A 2 30.95 0.38 -39.64
CA SER A 2 30.12 1.12 -38.70
C SER A 2 28.65 1.03 -39.05
N HIS A 3 27.79 0.86 -38.03
CA HIS A 3 26.46 1.44 -38.05
C HIS A 3 26.08 1.85 -36.64
N GLN A 4 26.28 3.15 -36.40
CA GLN A 4 25.59 3.90 -35.36
C GLN A 4 24.13 4.07 -35.80
N GLN A 5 23.19 3.61 -34.99
CA GLN A 5 21.80 4.08 -35.05
C GLN A 5 21.56 5.03 -33.88
N SER A 6 21.46 6.30 -34.22
CA SER A 6 20.98 7.37 -33.35
C SER A 6 19.46 7.24 -33.20
N SER A 7 19.00 6.96 -32.00
CA SER A 7 17.59 7.08 -31.62
C SER A 7 17.24 8.57 -31.44
N HIS A 8 16.40 9.04 -32.33
CA HIS A 8 15.81 10.37 -32.30
C HIS A 8 14.68 10.38 -31.27
N GLU A 9 14.93 11.06 -30.16
CA GLU A 9 13.87 11.38 -29.18
C GLU A 9 12.95 12.44 -29.80
N GLN A 10 11.74 12.04 -30.14
CA GLN A 10 10.67 12.95 -30.50
C GLN A 10 10.13 13.61 -29.24
N GLN A 11 10.43 14.90 -29.07
CA GLN A 11 9.69 15.77 -28.17
C GLN A 11 8.27 15.98 -28.72
N PRO A 12 7.22 15.94 -27.89
CA PRO A 12 5.90 16.32 -28.37
C PRO A 12 5.87 17.84 -28.61
N ASP A 13 5.58 18.22 -29.86
CA ASP A 13 5.22 19.59 -30.22
C ASP A 13 3.92 19.97 -29.48
N ILE A 14 4.04 20.87 -28.51
CA ILE A 14 2.88 21.53 -27.92
C ILE A 14 2.50 22.64 -28.92
N GLU A 15 1.51 22.35 -29.74
CA GLU A 15 0.81 23.38 -30.53
C GLU A 15 0.12 24.33 -29.51
N LEU A 16 0.71 25.50 -29.32
CA LEU A 16 0.09 26.64 -28.66
C LEU A 16 -0.99 27.18 -29.60
N ASP A 17 -2.25 26.91 -29.25
CA ASP A 17 -3.39 27.52 -29.91
C ASP A 17 -3.23 29.04 -29.96
N ALA A 18 -3.15 29.57 -31.17
CA ALA A 18 -2.92 30.98 -31.48
C ALA A 18 -4.19 31.86 -31.29
N GLU A 19 -5.16 31.40 -30.51
CA GLU A 19 -6.49 32.05 -30.43
C GLU A 19 -6.74 32.87 -29.14
N VAL A 20 -5.68 33.20 -28.37
CA VAL A 20 -5.79 34.07 -27.17
C VAL A 20 -4.94 35.36 -27.31
N LEU A 21 -4.83 35.88 -28.52
CA LEU A 21 -4.37 37.25 -28.74
C LEU A 21 -5.55 38.13 -29.14
N GLU A 22 -6.46 38.39 -28.19
CA GLU A 22 -7.36 39.54 -28.31
C GLU A 22 -6.55 40.82 -28.19
N PRO A 23 -6.92 41.83 -28.98
CA PRO A 23 -6.01 42.91 -29.33
C PRO A 23 -5.69 43.84 -28.17
N ILE A 24 -4.44 44.24 -28.12
CA ILE A 24 -3.80 45.21 -27.21
C ILE A 24 -4.50 46.59 -27.20
N GLU A 25 -5.49 46.80 -28.06
CA GLU A 25 -6.28 48.05 -28.12
C GLU A 25 -7.12 48.33 -26.85
N ALA A 26 -7.57 47.25 -26.14
CA ALA A 26 -8.32 47.43 -24.91
C ALA A 26 -7.44 47.88 -23.71
N VAL A 27 -6.13 47.66 -23.82
CA VAL A 27 -5.18 48.03 -22.75
C VAL A 27 -4.77 49.52 -22.87
N GLU A 28 -4.72 50.04 -24.10
CA GLU A 28 -4.42 51.47 -24.31
C GLU A 28 -5.56 52.40 -23.87
N GLU A 29 -6.82 51.95 -23.99
CA GLU A 29 -7.99 52.71 -23.54
C GLU A 29 -8.08 52.76 -22.01
N VAL A 30 -7.76 51.68 -21.32
CA VAL A 30 -7.70 51.63 -19.85
C VAL A 30 -6.50 52.41 -19.30
N VAL A 31 -5.39 52.47 -19.99
CA VAL A 31 -4.20 53.24 -19.61
C VAL A 31 -4.47 54.75 -19.75
N SER A 32 -5.23 55.17 -20.79
CA SER A 32 -5.57 56.57 -20.99
C SER A 32 -6.61 57.08 -20.01
N GLU A 33 -7.52 56.23 -19.47
CA GLU A 33 -8.47 56.63 -18.42
C GLU A 33 -7.81 56.70 -17.03
N VAL A 34 -6.79 55.90 -16.78
CA VAL A 34 -6.04 55.91 -15.51
C VAL A 34 -5.09 57.13 -15.43
N GLU A 35 -4.64 57.67 -16.58
CA GLU A 35 -3.82 58.85 -16.61
C GLU A 35 -4.63 60.16 -16.38
N ALA A 36 -5.96 60.16 -16.51
CA ALA A 36 -6.81 61.33 -16.36
C ALA A 36 -7.25 61.63 -14.92
N GLU A 37 -7.08 60.72 -13.96
CA GLU A 37 -7.43 60.89 -12.54
C GLU A 37 -6.25 60.81 -11.57
N ALA A 38 -5.03 60.91 -12.02
CA ALA A 38 -3.89 61.10 -11.14
C ALA A 38 -3.84 62.56 -10.68
N GLU A 39 -4.72 62.97 -9.80
CA GLU A 39 -4.34 63.98 -8.80
C GLU A 39 -3.11 63.40 -8.08
N ILE A 40 -1.95 63.97 -8.44
CA ILE A 40 -0.69 63.73 -7.73
C ILE A 40 -0.87 64.37 -6.35
N GLY A 41 -1.61 63.70 -5.49
CA GLY A 41 -1.54 63.96 -4.06
C GLY A 41 -0.09 63.71 -3.65
N GLU A 42 0.56 64.71 -3.05
CA GLU A 42 1.91 64.61 -2.52
C GLU A 42 2.04 63.32 -1.73
N VAL A 43 2.66 62.30 -2.34
CA VAL A 43 2.94 61.01 -1.66
C VAL A 43 4.00 61.35 -0.62
N SER A 44 3.56 61.53 0.62
CA SER A 44 4.49 61.86 1.69
C SER A 44 5.46 60.71 1.90
N ILE A 45 6.71 61.05 2.24
CA ILE A 45 7.76 60.04 2.56
C ILE A 45 7.25 59.07 3.61
N GLU A 46 6.42 59.53 4.55
CA GLU A 46 5.82 58.73 5.59
C GLU A 46 4.84 57.69 5.03
N SER A 47 4.02 58.04 4.01
CA SER A 47 3.10 57.10 3.37
C SER A 47 3.83 55.99 2.59
N LEU A 48 4.95 56.33 1.93
CA LEU A 48 5.81 55.36 1.25
C LEU A 48 6.49 54.44 2.24
N GLN A 49 6.96 54.95 3.35
CA GLN A 49 7.54 54.13 4.43
C GLN A 49 6.52 53.15 5.01
N GLN A 50 5.30 53.58 5.28
CA GLN A 50 4.22 52.69 5.75
C GLN A 50 3.88 51.61 4.72
N GLN A 51 3.80 51.95 3.42
CA GLN A 51 3.56 50.96 2.36
C GLN A 51 4.71 49.97 2.25
N LEU A 52 5.95 50.42 2.37
CA LEU A 52 7.13 49.55 2.34
C LEU A 52 7.10 48.57 3.51
N GLU A 53 6.83 49.07 4.72
CA GLU A 53 6.75 48.24 5.92
C GLU A 53 5.61 47.20 5.85
N ALA A 54 4.43 47.62 5.38
CA ALA A 54 3.30 46.73 5.14
C ALA A 54 3.64 45.64 4.09
N ALA A 55 4.29 46.03 2.98
CA ALA A 55 4.71 45.11 1.94
C ALA A 55 5.76 44.12 2.46
N GLN A 56 6.71 44.57 3.27
CA GLN A 56 7.70 43.68 3.90
C GLN A 56 7.06 42.69 4.87
N GLN A 57 6.13 43.13 5.69
CA GLN A 57 5.37 42.26 6.60
C GLN A 57 4.55 41.24 5.83
N GLN A 58 3.90 41.67 4.74
CA GLN A 58 3.14 40.74 3.89
C GLN A 58 4.04 39.73 3.16
N ALA A 59 5.20 40.18 2.68
CA ALA A 59 6.19 39.31 2.07
C ALA A 59 6.70 38.26 3.07
N ALA A 60 7.03 38.67 4.29
CA ALA A 60 7.47 37.78 5.36
C ALA A 60 6.37 36.75 5.72
N ALA A 61 5.11 37.20 5.86
CA ALA A 61 3.98 36.34 6.14
C ALA A 61 3.70 35.36 5.00
N ASN A 62 3.85 35.80 3.75
CA ASN A 62 3.69 34.93 2.58
C ASN A 62 4.82 33.90 2.49
N LEU A 63 6.06 34.30 2.81
CA LEU A 63 7.20 33.38 2.87
C LEU A 63 6.98 32.30 3.93
N ASP A 64 6.54 32.68 5.15
CA ASP A 64 6.24 31.72 6.22
C ASP A 64 5.14 30.72 5.78
N LYS A 65 4.07 31.24 5.16
CA LYS A 65 3.03 30.38 4.60
C LYS A 65 3.56 29.45 3.54
N ALA A 66 4.39 29.94 2.61
CA ALA A 66 4.99 29.12 1.55
C ALA A 66 5.87 28.00 2.12
N LEU A 67 6.72 28.32 3.09
CA LEU A 67 7.57 27.34 3.77
C LEU A 67 6.74 26.28 4.51
N ARG A 68 5.65 26.70 5.17
CA ARG A 68 4.74 25.77 5.85
C ARG A 68 4.06 24.82 4.86
N VAL A 69 3.52 25.36 3.76
CA VAL A 69 2.87 24.57 2.70
C VAL A 69 3.88 23.61 2.06
N GLN A 70 5.11 24.04 1.84
CA GLN A 70 6.16 23.19 1.32
C GLN A 70 6.45 22.01 2.27
N ALA A 71 6.59 22.29 3.57
CA ALA A 71 6.81 21.24 4.58
C ALA A 71 5.63 20.26 4.66
N GLU A 72 4.39 20.77 4.58
CA GLU A 72 3.19 19.93 4.53
C GLU A 72 3.16 19.05 3.28
N MET A 73 3.52 19.60 2.11
CA MET A 73 3.62 18.84 0.87
C MET A 73 4.67 17.71 0.95
N GLU A 74 5.84 17.98 1.51
CA GLU A 74 6.87 16.97 1.69
C GLU A 74 6.41 15.85 2.64
N ASN A 75 5.76 16.21 3.74
CA ASN A 75 5.18 15.25 4.67
C ASN A 75 4.07 14.41 4.02
N LEU A 76 3.18 15.06 3.25
CA LEU A 76 2.14 14.36 2.49
C LEU A 76 2.73 13.40 1.47
N LYS A 77 3.72 13.84 0.70
CA LYS A 77 4.40 13.00 -0.29
C LYS A 77 5.02 11.76 0.35
N ARG A 78 5.69 11.92 1.51
CA ARG A 78 6.27 10.79 2.26
C ARG A 78 5.20 9.84 2.76
N ARG A 79 4.07 10.34 3.26
CA ARG A 79 2.94 9.52 3.70
C ARG A 79 2.32 8.75 2.55
N VAL A 80 2.00 9.43 1.44
CA VAL A 80 1.43 8.80 0.25
C VAL A 80 2.34 7.71 -0.30
N GLN A 81 3.66 7.95 -0.34
CA GLN A 81 4.60 6.93 -0.78
C GLN A 81 4.55 5.68 0.11
N LYS A 82 4.50 5.87 1.44
CA LYS A 82 4.36 4.77 2.39
C LYS A 82 3.03 4.03 2.20
N ASP A 83 1.93 4.75 2.06
CA ASP A 83 0.59 4.17 1.87
C ASP A 83 0.54 3.34 0.56
N LEU A 84 1.18 3.81 -0.52
CA LEU A 84 1.30 3.07 -1.77
C LEU A 84 2.14 1.79 -1.62
N ASP A 85 3.23 1.86 -0.88
CA ASP A 85 4.08 0.69 -0.63
C ASP A 85 3.37 -0.34 0.26
N ASP A 86 2.60 0.12 1.25
CA ASP A 86 1.77 -0.73 2.09
C ASP A 86 0.61 -1.37 1.30
N GLU A 87 -0.05 -0.61 0.41
CA GLU A 87 -1.10 -1.14 -0.46
C GLU A 87 -0.55 -2.19 -1.44
N ARG A 88 0.62 -1.96 -2.03
CA ARG A 88 1.28 -2.97 -2.89
C ARG A 88 1.60 -4.27 -2.16
N LYS A 89 2.00 -4.18 -0.89
CA LYS A 89 2.37 -5.34 -0.07
C LYS A 89 1.15 -6.08 0.49
N TYR A 90 0.12 -5.34 0.88
CA TYR A 90 -0.98 -5.87 1.69
C TYR A 90 -2.37 -5.73 1.09
N GLY A 91 -2.52 -5.13 -0.09
CA GLY A 91 -3.82 -4.94 -0.76
C GLY A 91 -4.58 -6.24 -1.00
N LEU A 92 -3.85 -7.34 -1.17
CA LEU A 92 -4.45 -8.67 -1.34
C LEU A 92 -4.95 -9.32 -0.05
N THR A 93 -4.75 -8.68 1.12
CA THR A 93 -5.08 -9.28 2.44
C THR A 93 -6.53 -9.77 2.54
N LYS A 94 -7.49 -9.00 2.02
CA LYS A 94 -8.92 -9.37 2.08
C LYS A 94 -9.21 -10.60 1.23
N ILE A 95 -8.77 -10.60 -0.02
CA ILE A 95 -8.96 -11.72 -0.95
C ILE A 95 -8.25 -12.96 -0.43
N ALA A 96 -7.02 -12.82 0.06
CA ALA A 96 -6.27 -13.93 0.63
C ALA A 96 -7.04 -14.59 1.79
N LYS A 97 -7.57 -13.81 2.73
CA LYS A 97 -8.35 -14.33 3.86
C LYS A 97 -9.58 -15.14 3.43
N GLU A 98 -10.31 -14.68 2.41
CA GLU A 98 -11.46 -15.41 1.89
C GLU A 98 -11.03 -16.71 1.20
N LEU A 99 -9.94 -16.68 0.43
CA LEU A 99 -9.40 -17.88 -0.22
C LEU A 99 -8.90 -18.93 0.77
N LEU A 100 -8.41 -18.53 1.96
CA LEU A 100 -8.00 -19.48 2.99
C LEU A 100 -9.15 -20.39 3.43
N SER A 101 -10.38 -19.90 3.48
CA SER A 101 -11.54 -20.72 3.83
C SER A 101 -11.83 -21.80 2.78
N VAL A 102 -11.52 -21.52 1.51
CA VAL A 102 -11.66 -22.49 0.42
C VAL A 102 -10.61 -23.60 0.56
N VAL A 103 -9.36 -23.22 0.85
CA VAL A 103 -8.27 -24.20 1.09
C VAL A 103 -8.59 -25.10 2.29
N ASP A 104 -9.06 -24.50 3.40
CA ASP A 104 -9.47 -25.25 4.59
C ASP A 104 -10.56 -26.29 4.27
N SER A 105 -11.56 -25.90 3.47
CA SER A 105 -12.64 -26.79 3.05
C SER A 105 -12.12 -27.94 2.19
N LEU A 106 -11.14 -27.69 1.33
CA LEU A 106 -10.48 -28.73 0.54
C LEU A 106 -9.68 -29.69 1.43
N GLU A 107 -8.88 -29.15 2.38
CA GLU A 107 -8.10 -29.96 3.33
C GLU A 107 -9.04 -30.84 4.21
N LEU A 108 -10.14 -30.27 4.68
CA LEU A 108 -11.15 -31.02 5.44
C LEU A 108 -11.79 -32.14 4.58
N GLY A 109 -12.08 -31.85 3.30
CA GLY A 109 -12.58 -32.83 2.35
C GLY A 109 -11.61 -33.99 2.12
N ILE A 110 -10.30 -33.69 1.99
CA ILE A 110 -9.24 -34.68 1.87
C ILE A 110 -9.17 -35.56 3.12
N GLN A 111 -9.25 -34.98 4.31
CA GLN A 111 -9.24 -35.72 5.58
C GLN A 111 -10.47 -36.61 5.73
N ALA A 112 -11.64 -36.14 5.28
CA ALA A 112 -12.87 -36.93 5.32
C ALA A 112 -12.88 -38.11 4.34
N ALA A 113 -12.14 -38.00 3.23
CA ALA A 113 -12.02 -39.04 2.21
C ALA A 113 -11.09 -40.18 2.65
N SER A 114 -11.46 -40.90 3.70
CA SER A 114 -10.66 -41.96 4.34
C SER A 114 -10.88 -43.37 3.74
N SER A 115 -11.76 -43.52 2.74
CA SER A 115 -12.05 -44.82 2.12
C SER A 115 -10.94 -45.24 1.11
N ASP A 116 -10.62 -46.54 1.12
CA ASP A 116 -9.63 -47.15 0.21
C ASP A 116 -10.22 -47.55 -1.16
N LEU A 117 -11.47 -47.18 -1.45
CA LEU A 117 -12.05 -47.38 -2.77
C LEU A 117 -11.24 -46.65 -3.84
N PRO A 118 -10.90 -47.27 -4.96
CA PRO A 118 -10.03 -46.67 -5.99
C PRO A 118 -10.52 -45.35 -6.51
N GLU A 119 -11.82 -45.14 -6.53
CA GLU A 119 -12.46 -43.87 -6.95
C GLU A 119 -12.23 -42.76 -5.93
N VAL A 120 -12.34 -43.06 -4.63
CA VAL A 120 -12.11 -42.15 -3.52
C VAL A 120 -10.63 -41.75 -3.44
N VAL A 121 -9.73 -42.74 -3.62
CA VAL A 121 -8.28 -42.49 -3.66
C VAL A 121 -7.91 -41.52 -4.78
N LYS A 122 -8.44 -41.73 -6.00
CA LYS A 122 -8.21 -40.83 -7.13
C LYS A 122 -8.76 -39.42 -6.88
N LEU A 123 -9.94 -39.30 -6.26
CA LEU A 123 -10.52 -37.99 -5.90
C LEU A 123 -9.65 -37.27 -4.86
N ARG A 124 -9.17 -38.01 -3.84
CA ARG A 124 -8.26 -37.50 -2.83
C ARG A 124 -6.97 -36.98 -3.45
N GLU A 125 -6.31 -37.77 -4.30
CA GLU A 125 -5.10 -37.40 -5.02
C GLU A 125 -5.32 -36.12 -5.87
N GLY A 126 -6.44 -36.01 -6.59
CA GLY A 126 -6.79 -34.83 -7.36
C GLY A 126 -6.99 -33.58 -6.47
N SER A 127 -7.61 -33.75 -5.30
CA SER A 127 -7.81 -32.67 -4.33
C SER A 127 -6.48 -32.23 -3.71
N GLU A 128 -5.59 -33.18 -3.36
CA GLU A 128 -4.24 -32.88 -2.85
C GLU A 128 -3.40 -32.09 -3.87
N LEU A 129 -3.49 -32.45 -5.16
CA LEU A 129 -2.84 -31.70 -6.24
C LEU A 129 -3.38 -30.28 -6.33
N THR A 130 -4.69 -30.10 -6.13
CA THR A 130 -5.33 -28.77 -6.13
C THR A 130 -4.81 -27.92 -4.97
N VAL A 131 -4.72 -28.47 -3.75
CA VAL A 131 -4.15 -27.77 -2.59
C VAL A 131 -2.69 -27.38 -2.85
N LYS A 132 -1.86 -28.29 -3.37
CA LYS A 132 -0.48 -27.98 -3.75
C LYS A 132 -0.38 -26.86 -4.77
N GLN A 133 -1.33 -26.80 -5.71
CA GLN A 133 -1.38 -25.71 -6.69
C GLN A 133 -1.75 -24.36 -6.03
N PHE A 134 -2.67 -24.36 -5.07
CA PHE A 134 -2.96 -23.18 -4.26
C PHE A 134 -1.73 -22.71 -3.47
N GLU A 135 -1.04 -23.62 -2.80
CA GLU A 135 0.19 -23.28 -2.06
C GLU A 135 1.27 -22.68 -2.99
N ALA A 136 1.44 -23.24 -4.19
CA ALA A 136 2.36 -22.72 -5.18
C ALA A 136 1.96 -21.32 -5.69
N VAL A 137 0.67 -21.05 -5.84
CA VAL A 137 0.16 -19.70 -6.17
C VAL A 137 0.38 -18.75 -5.00
N PHE A 138 0.06 -19.14 -3.79
CA PHE A 138 0.27 -18.32 -2.59
C PHE A 138 1.73 -17.92 -2.43
N GLY A 139 2.67 -18.85 -2.66
CA GLY A 139 4.10 -18.56 -2.62
C GLY A 139 4.54 -17.46 -3.61
N LYS A 140 3.90 -17.36 -4.80
CA LYS A 140 4.18 -16.28 -5.76
C LYS A 140 3.77 -14.89 -5.25
N PHE A 141 2.82 -14.83 -4.31
CA PHE A 141 2.35 -13.60 -3.68
C PHE A 141 2.92 -13.39 -2.28
N ASN A 142 3.97 -14.15 -1.91
CA ASN A 142 4.58 -14.13 -0.59
C ASN A 142 3.58 -14.42 0.54
N ILE A 143 2.64 -15.33 0.29
CA ILE A 143 1.76 -15.90 1.31
C ILE A 143 2.39 -17.24 1.72
N GLU A 144 2.79 -17.33 2.98
CA GLU A 144 3.46 -18.51 3.54
C GLU A 144 2.54 -19.23 4.55
N ALA A 145 2.47 -20.53 4.46
CA ALA A 145 1.74 -21.34 5.42
C ALA A 145 2.54 -21.54 6.71
N ILE A 146 1.88 -21.52 7.85
CA ILE A 146 2.42 -21.82 9.18
C ILE A 146 1.80 -23.14 9.63
N ASP A 147 2.59 -24.20 9.65
CA ASP A 147 2.24 -25.49 10.26
C ASP A 147 3.26 -25.80 11.36
N PRO A 148 2.95 -25.46 12.62
CA PRO A 148 3.87 -25.62 13.73
C PRO A 148 3.84 -27.01 14.38
N THR A 149 3.30 -28.01 13.72
CA THR A 149 3.23 -29.39 14.28
C THR A 149 4.62 -29.86 14.73
N GLY A 150 4.76 -30.26 15.99
CA GLY A 150 6.03 -30.65 16.60
C GLY A 150 6.96 -29.50 17.01
N GLN A 151 6.56 -28.24 16.84
CA GLN A 151 7.35 -27.07 17.21
C GLN A 151 6.85 -26.46 18.54
N PRO A 152 7.67 -25.64 19.22
CA PRO A 152 7.22 -24.89 20.39
C PRO A 152 6.06 -23.95 20.07
N PHE A 153 5.12 -23.82 21.00
CA PHE A 153 4.00 -22.90 20.84
C PHE A 153 4.47 -21.43 20.86
N ASN A 154 4.09 -20.67 19.86
CA ASN A 154 4.35 -19.23 19.77
C ASN A 154 3.02 -18.45 19.78
N PRO A 155 2.71 -17.67 20.84
CA PRO A 155 1.46 -16.91 20.94
C PRO A 155 1.25 -15.86 19.84
N GLU A 156 2.31 -15.39 19.17
CA GLU A 156 2.20 -14.40 18.08
C GLU A 156 1.66 -15.00 16.79
N LEU A 157 1.93 -16.29 16.56
CA LEU A 157 1.61 -16.98 15.29
C LEU A 157 0.56 -18.08 15.46
N HIS A 158 0.38 -18.57 16.68
CA HIS A 158 -0.45 -19.74 16.98
C HIS A 158 -1.57 -19.39 17.96
N GLN A 159 -2.71 -20.05 17.76
CA GLN A 159 -3.86 -19.99 18.68
C GLN A 159 -4.10 -21.38 19.26
N ALA A 160 -3.84 -21.54 20.54
CA ALA A 160 -4.13 -22.79 21.23
C ALA A 160 -5.65 -22.95 21.42
N MET A 161 -6.22 -24.02 20.85
CA MET A 161 -7.64 -24.36 21.00
C MET A 161 -7.88 -25.29 22.18
N VAL A 162 -7.00 -26.27 22.33
CA VAL A 162 -7.09 -27.33 23.37
C VAL A 162 -5.70 -27.61 23.87
N MET A 163 -5.61 -27.94 25.18
CA MET A 163 -4.41 -28.50 25.79
C MET A 163 -4.68 -29.96 26.13
N GLN A 164 -3.81 -30.87 25.65
CA GLN A 164 -3.90 -32.30 25.89
C GLN A 164 -2.63 -32.80 26.58
N PRO A 165 -2.72 -33.73 27.54
CA PRO A 165 -1.56 -34.41 28.05
C PRO A 165 -0.94 -35.26 26.92
N SER A 166 0.38 -35.25 26.82
CA SER A 166 1.11 -36.02 25.82
C SER A 166 2.39 -36.56 26.44
N SER A 167 2.62 -37.85 26.21
CA SER A 167 3.88 -38.52 26.58
C SER A 167 4.91 -38.48 25.44
N THR A 168 4.50 -38.09 24.23
CA THR A 168 5.33 -38.12 23.03
C THR A 168 5.90 -36.78 22.63
N VAL A 169 5.28 -35.68 23.08
CA VAL A 169 5.66 -34.32 22.71
C VAL A 169 5.96 -33.52 23.98
N GLU A 170 7.01 -32.73 23.96
CA GLU A 170 7.40 -31.90 25.10
C GLU A 170 6.28 -30.94 25.53
N PRO A 171 6.07 -30.73 26.84
CA PRO A 171 5.09 -29.77 27.33
C PRO A 171 5.35 -28.36 26.76
N GLY A 172 4.29 -27.69 26.29
CA GLY A 172 4.38 -26.39 25.65
C GLY A 172 4.65 -26.44 24.14
N SER A 173 4.76 -27.65 23.55
CA SER A 173 4.87 -27.82 22.10
C SER A 173 3.54 -28.19 21.44
N VAL A 174 3.43 -27.97 20.15
CA VAL A 174 2.24 -28.25 19.35
C VAL A 174 2.16 -29.75 19.03
N ILE A 175 1.10 -30.41 19.43
CA ILE A 175 0.84 -31.82 19.12
C ILE A 175 0.33 -31.94 17.68
N ASN A 176 -0.64 -31.12 17.33
CA ASN A 176 -1.31 -31.17 16.04
C ASN A 176 -1.85 -29.78 15.65
N THR A 177 -1.97 -29.55 14.35
CA THR A 177 -2.52 -28.35 13.75
C THR A 177 -3.90 -28.66 13.18
N PHE A 178 -4.96 -28.08 13.75
CA PHE A 178 -6.32 -28.19 13.21
C PHE A 178 -6.51 -27.37 11.95
N GLN A 179 -5.87 -26.18 11.90
CA GLN A 179 -5.99 -25.25 10.81
C GLN A 179 -4.68 -24.50 10.65
N LYS A 180 -4.11 -24.57 9.46
CA LYS A 180 -2.84 -23.87 9.16
C LYS A 180 -2.99 -22.38 9.31
N GLY A 181 -2.00 -21.72 9.88
CA GLY A 181 -1.84 -20.28 9.88
C GLY A 181 -1.27 -19.78 8.56
N TYR A 182 -1.36 -18.48 8.31
CA TYR A 182 -0.77 -17.87 7.11
C TYR A 182 -0.26 -16.46 7.41
N VAL A 183 0.86 -16.11 6.76
CA VAL A 183 1.44 -14.77 6.75
C VAL A 183 1.52 -14.23 5.32
N LEU A 184 1.37 -12.94 5.15
CA LEU A 184 1.55 -12.22 3.87
C LEU A 184 2.65 -11.18 4.05
N ASN A 185 3.75 -11.30 3.33
CA ASN A 185 4.89 -10.39 3.46
C ASN A 185 5.34 -10.17 4.92
N GLY A 186 5.34 -11.23 5.74
CA GLY A 186 5.69 -11.17 7.16
C GLY A 186 4.58 -10.67 8.09
N ARG A 187 3.40 -10.25 7.58
CA ARG A 187 2.25 -9.85 8.38
C ARG A 187 1.27 -11.01 8.56
N LEU A 188 0.90 -11.30 9.79
CA LEU A 188 -0.06 -12.37 10.10
C LEU A 188 -1.42 -12.09 9.45
N LEU A 189 -1.88 -13.04 8.61
CA LEU A 189 -3.23 -13.07 8.04
C LEU A 189 -4.20 -13.78 9.00
N ARG A 190 -3.76 -14.94 9.52
CA ARG A 190 -4.51 -15.80 10.40
C ARG A 190 -3.55 -16.67 11.22
N PRO A 191 -3.71 -16.78 12.56
CA PRO A 191 -2.91 -17.69 13.37
C PRO A 191 -3.23 -19.15 13.04
N ALA A 192 -2.27 -20.05 13.26
CA ALA A 192 -2.51 -21.48 13.21
C ALA A 192 -3.31 -21.93 14.44
N MET A 193 -4.38 -22.68 14.22
CA MET A 193 -5.18 -23.24 15.32
C MET A 193 -4.59 -24.60 15.70
N VAL A 194 -4.11 -24.70 16.95
CA VAL A 194 -3.27 -25.81 17.37
C VAL A 194 -3.76 -26.48 18.68
N VAL A 195 -3.35 -27.73 18.84
CA VAL A 195 -3.41 -28.46 20.12
C VAL A 195 -2.03 -28.41 20.75
N VAL A 196 -1.95 -27.99 22.00
CA VAL A 196 -0.70 -27.85 22.73
C VAL A 196 -0.55 -28.97 23.77
N ALA A 197 0.66 -29.49 23.91
CA ALA A 197 0.99 -30.48 24.91
C ALA A 197 1.00 -29.85 26.30
N LYS A 198 0.29 -30.49 27.27
CA LYS A 198 0.37 -30.18 28.68
C LYS A 198 1.19 -31.28 29.38
N ALA A 199 1.95 -30.90 30.41
CA ALA A 199 2.53 -31.89 31.31
C ALA A 199 1.43 -32.74 31.96
N GLU A 200 1.70 -34.03 32.10
CA GLU A 200 0.83 -34.95 32.89
C GLU A 200 0.74 -34.51 34.33
#